data_16218bc7a87b8c5591dead3e52951601
#
_entry.id   16218bc7a87b8c5591dead3e52951601
#
_cell.length_a   1.000
_cell.length_b   1.000
_cell.length_c   1.000
_cell.angle_alpha   90.00
_cell.angle_beta   90.00
_cell.angle_gamma   90.00
#
_symmetry.space_group_name_H-M   'P 1'
#
loop_
_entity.id
_entity.type
_entity.pdbx_description
1 polymer ?
#
loop_
_entity_poly.entity_id
_entity_poly.type
_entity_poly.pdbx_seq_one_letter_code
_entity_poly.pdbx_strand_id
1 'polypeptide(L)'
;MFGNDVSRAAREHALSEWPRESCGVVSGGVYHPILNIAANPLNGFEIDARVWLDHAPEAVIHSHDASTVTGADGRPRPRHPHHPSRADMASQIAAGVPFGIVSTDGEAVSDVLWWGDHVLSEPLEGRTFLPGVRDCYALVRAWYFQRRGVMLADFARDDGWWSAGENMLVDGFAEAGFVPVDGPLQEGDVFFARAGSPVPSHSGVVLDGGLILHHHTGLSGCEPLGRWLHRITHWVRHAP
;
A
#
# COMPACT_ATOMS: atom_id res chain seq x y z
N MET A 1 4.17 -14.82 6.34
CA MET A 1 3.04 -15.21 5.48
C MET A 1 3.37 -16.55 4.82
N PHE A 2 4.26 -16.62 3.84
CA PHE A 2 4.73 -17.87 3.25
C PHE A 2 6.09 -18.27 3.84
N GLY A 3 6.50 -19.56 3.67
CA GLY A 3 7.73 -20.08 4.25
C GLY A 3 9.00 -19.48 3.65
N ASN A 4 10.14 -19.74 4.32
CA ASN A 4 11.45 -19.25 3.89
C ASN A 4 11.85 -19.75 2.49
N ASP A 5 11.36 -20.92 2.05
CA ASP A 5 11.67 -21.47 0.73
C ASP A 5 11.03 -20.64 -0.39
N VAL A 6 9.80 -20.13 -0.21
CA VAL A 6 9.14 -19.22 -1.14
C VAL A 6 9.97 -17.92 -1.27
N SER A 7 10.35 -17.33 -0.14
CA SER A 7 11.13 -16.08 -0.14
C SER A 7 12.49 -16.27 -0.79
N ARG A 8 13.17 -17.40 -0.51
CA ARG A 8 14.47 -17.71 -1.11
C ARG A 8 14.34 -17.87 -2.63
N ALA A 9 13.40 -18.68 -3.11
CA ALA A 9 13.21 -18.92 -4.54
C ALA A 9 12.86 -17.64 -5.31
N ALA A 10 12.01 -16.78 -4.74
CA ALA A 10 11.69 -15.49 -5.35
C ALA A 10 12.91 -14.56 -5.42
N ARG A 11 13.75 -14.53 -4.39
CA ARG A 11 14.99 -13.74 -4.35
C ARG A 11 16.03 -14.24 -5.36
N GLU A 12 16.22 -15.55 -5.49
CA GLU A 12 17.10 -16.16 -6.48
C GLU A 12 16.62 -15.84 -7.90
N HIS A 13 15.31 -15.92 -8.16
CA HIS A 13 14.72 -15.55 -9.43
C HIS A 13 14.91 -14.07 -9.75
N ALA A 14 14.72 -13.17 -8.77
CA ALA A 14 14.92 -11.74 -8.93
C ALA A 14 16.38 -11.41 -9.35
N LEU A 15 17.37 -12.04 -8.72
CA LEU A 15 18.78 -11.89 -9.08
C LEU A 15 19.07 -12.40 -10.50
N SER A 16 18.47 -13.52 -10.91
CA SER A 16 18.70 -14.11 -12.23
C SER A 16 18.09 -13.31 -13.37
N GLU A 17 16.99 -12.60 -13.12
CA GLU A 17 16.30 -11.80 -14.14
C GLU A 17 16.80 -10.35 -14.23
N TRP A 18 17.49 -9.85 -13.18
CA TRP A 18 17.97 -8.48 -13.18
C TRP A 18 18.76 -8.12 -14.46
N PRO A 19 18.54 -6.94 -15.09
CA PRO A 19 17.79 -5.78 -14.61
C PRO A 19 16.29 -5.79 -14.94
N ARG A 20 15.77 -6.86 -15.56
CA ARG A 20 14.33 -7.02 -15.80
C ARG A 20 13.59 -7.32 -14.50
N GLU A 21 12.35 -6.89 -14.40
CA GLU A 21 11.50 -7.33 -13.32
C GLU A 21 11.15 -8.82 -13.47
N SER A 22 11.55 -9.62 -12.49
CA SER A 22 11.05 -10.99 -12.37
C SER A 22 9.60 -10.97 -11.90
N CYS A 23 8.81 -11.97 -12.28
CA CYS A 23 7.50 -12.20 -11.70
C CYS A 23 7.26 -13.69 -11.49
N GLY A 24 6.44 -14.03 -10.51
CA GLY A 24 6.08 -15.40 -10.22
C GLY A 24 4.87 -15.47 -9.30
N VAL A 25 4.34 -16.68 -9.14
CA VAL A 25 3.17 -16.94 -8.31
C VAL A 25 3.50 -17.93 -7.21
N VAL A 26 2.80 -17.84 -6.10
CA VAL A 26 2.82 -18.85 -5.05
C VAL A 26 1.56 -19.70 -5.20
N SER A 27 1.74 -21.00 -5.29
CA SER A 27 0.65 -21.97 -5.38
C SER A 27 1.03 -23.23 -4.59
N GLY A 28 0.13 -23.75 -3.76
CA GLY A 28 0.40 -24.86 -2.87
C GLY A 28 1.60 -24.61 -1.92
N GLY A 29 1.85 -23.36 -1.54
CA GLY A 29 2.98 -22.96 -0.71
C GLY A 29 4.34 -23.01 -1.41
N VAL A 30 4.38 -23.14 -2.74
CA VAL A 30 5.59 -23.19 -3.58
C VAL A 30 5.62 -21.98 -4.51
N TYR A 31 6.81 -21.37 -4.66
CA TYR A 31 7.03 -20.30 -5.65
C TYR A 31 7.27 -20.88 -7.03
N HIS A 32 6.53 -20.41 -8.01
CA HIS A 32 6.68 -20.75 -9.43
C HIS A 32 7.12 -19.52 -10.21
N PRO A 33 8.38 -19.49 -10.73
CA PRO A 33 8.82 -18.45 -11.65
C PRO A 33 7.93 -18.41 -12.88
N ILE A 34 7.52 -17.21 -13.30
CA ILE A 34 6.67 -16.99 -14.47
C ILE A 34 7.39 -16.05 -15.43
N LEU A 35 7.24 -16.30 -16.73
CA LEU A 35 7.79 -15.39 -17.74
C LEU A 35 7.09 -14.04 -17.67
N ASN A 36 7.88 -12.97 -17.50
CA ASN A 36 7.40 -11.61 -17.64
C ASN A 36 7.16 -11.27 -19.11
N ILE A 37 5.89 -11.11 -19.51
CA ILE A 37 5.49 -10.80 -20.88
C ILE A 37 5.24 -9.31 -21.12
N ALA A 38 5.56 -8.44 -20.15
CA ALA A 38 5.41 -7.00 -20.29
C ALA A 38 6.19 -6.46 -21.49
N ALA A 39 5.63 -5.50 -22.21
CA ALA A 39 6.29 -4.84 -23.34
C ALA A 39 7.57 -4.10 -22.91
N ASN A 40 7.64 -3.65 -21.67
CA ASN A 40 8.84 -3.05 -21.07
C ASN A 40 9.15 -3.70 -19.70
N PRO A 41 9.86 -4.84 -19.71
CA PRO A 41 10.14 -5.59 -18.49
C PRO A 41 11.16 -4.94 -17.56
N LEU A 42 11.74 -3.79 -17.93
CA LEU A 42 12.60 -2.98 -17.06
C LEU A 42 11.82 -2.05 -16.12
N ASN A 43 10.53 -1.87 -16.36
CA ASN A 43 9.70 -0.91 -15.63
C ASN A 43 8.33 -1.48 -15.22
N GLY A 44 8.18 -2.80 -15.25
CA GLY A 44 6.94 -3.45 -14.85
C GLY A 44 6.89 -4.90 -15.27
N PHE A 45 5.86 -5.59 -14.80
CA PHE A 45 5.62 -6.98 -15.14
C PHE A 45 4.20 -7.21 -15.64
N GLU A 46 4.05 -8.24 -16.45
CA GLU A 46 2.77 -8.75 -16.92
C GLU A 46 2.81 -10.28 -16.92
N ILE A 47 1.77 -10.89 -16.39
CA ILE A 47 1.61 -12.35 -16.29
C ILE A 47 0.50 -12.78 -17.25
N ASP A 48 0.75 -13.81 -18.08
CA ASP A 48 -0.25 -14.40 -18.95
C ASP A 48 -1.47 -14.86 -18.12
N ALA A 49 -2.68 -14.53 -18.57
CA ALA A 49 -3.92 -14.88 -17.90
C ALA A 49 -4.09 -16.39 -17.66
N ARG A 50 -3.46 -17.25 -18.47
CA ARG A 50 -3.46 -18.70 -18.27
C ARG A 50 -2.85 -19.15 -16.97
N VAL A 51 -1.86 -18.39 -16.45
CA VAL A 51 -1.21 -18.70 -15.17
C VAL A 51 -2.22 -18.74 -14.02
N TRP A 52 -3.24 -17.88 -14.07
CA TRP A 52 -4.32 -17.87 -13.07
C TRP A 52 -5.17 -19.16 -13.10
N LEU A 53 -5.36 -19.74 -14.29
CA LEU A 53 -6.10 -20.99 -14.44
C LEU A 53 -5.24 -22.19 -14.06
N ASP A 54 -3.97 -22.18 -14.45
CA ASP A 54 -3.07 -23.33 -14.30
C ASP A 54 -2.53 -23.47 -12.87
N HIS A 55 -2.32 -22.35 -12.16
CA HIS A 55 -1.70 -22.34 -10.83
C HIS A 55 -2.65 -21.99 -9.69
N ALA A 56 -3.82 -21.38 -9.94
CA ALA A 56 -4.71 -20.86 -8.89
C ALA A 56 -3.92 -20.09 -7.81
N PRO A 57 -3.27 -18.95 -8.13
CA PRO A 57 -2.31 -18.30 -7.26
C PRO A 57 -2.85 -17.91 -5.89
N GLU A 58 -2.10 -18.24 -4.84
CA GLU A 58 -2.29 -17.77 -3.47
C GLU A 58 -1.63 -16.42 -3.23
N ALA A 59 -0.63 -16.06 -4.04
CA ALA A 59 0.06 -14.77 -4.04
C ALA A 59 0.82 -14.55 -5.34
N VAL A 60 1.18 -13.30 -5.61
CA VAL A 60 2.09 -12.89 -6.69
C VAL A 60 3.31 -12.22 -6.10
N ILE A 61 4.50 -12.51 -6.62
CA ILE A 61 5.75 -11.83 -6.24
C ILE A 61 6.40 -11.29 -7.51
N HIS A 62 6.86 -10.05 -7.47
CA HIS A 62 7.68 -9.45 -8.53
C HIS A 62 8.89 -8.74 -7.96
N SER A 63 9.82 -8.35 -8.83
CA SER A 63 11.02 -7.64 -8.40
C SER A 63 11.05 -6.20 -8.88
N HIS A 64 11.71 -5.34 -8.09
CA HIS A 64 12.03 -3.96 -8.42
C HIS A 64 13.54 -3.78 -8.60
N ASP A 65 13.95 -2.98 -9.59
CA ASP A 65 15.34 -2.57 -9.78
C ASP A 65 15.70 -1.50 -8.74
N ALA A 66 16.53 -1.88 -7.76
CA ALA A 66 17.03 -1.01 -6.71
C ALA A 66 18.32 -0.27 -7.09
N SER A 67 18.79 -0.39 -8.33
CA SER A 67 19.99 0.33 -8.78
C SER A 67 19.85 1.84 -8.58
N THR A 68 20.93 2.50 -8.17
CA THR A 68 20.92 3.91 -7.87
C THR A 68 20.88 4.74 -9.15
N VAL A 69 19.89 5.64 -9.24
CA VAL A 69 19.77 6.64 -10.30
C VAL A 69 19.79 8.05 -9.72
N THR A 70 20.16 9.04 -10.51
CA THR A 70 20.08 10.44 -10.13
C THR A 70 18.66 10.97 -10.41
N GLY A 71 17.96 11.40 -9.38
CA GLY A 71 16.65 12.02 -9.51
C GLY A 71 16.69 13.40 -10.19
N ALA A 72 15.54 13.92 -10.58
CA ALA A 72 15.41 15.26 -11.18
C ALA A 72 15.91 16.38 -10.25
N ASP A 73 15.92 16.15 -8.95
CA ASP A 73 16.45 17.04 -7.91
C ASP A 73 17.97 16.89 -7.69
N GLY A 74 18.66 16.07 -8.51
CA GLY A 74 20.09 15.78 -8.43
C GLY A 74 20.47 14.81 -7.30
N ARG A 75 19.53 14.24 -6.56
CA ARG A 75 19.79 13.32 -5.45
C ARG A 75 19.80 11.86 -5.90
N PRO A 76 20.69 11.03 -5.34
CA PRO A 76 20.68 9.59 -5.57
C PRO A 76 19.42 8.97 -4.94
N ARG A 77 18.77 8.09 -5.67
CA ARG A 77 17.62 7.30 -5.21
C ARG A 77 17.57 5.96 -5.94
N PRO A 78 16.90 4.93 -5.39
CA PRO A 78 16.67 3.71 -6.15
C PRO A 78 15.83 4.02 -7.40
N ARG A 79 16.07 3.28 -8.49
CA ARG A 79 15.29 3.39 -9.73
C ARG A 79 13.82 3.11 -9.45
N HIS A 80 13.54 2.00 -8.79
CA HIS A 80 12.20 1.67 -8.28
C HIS A 80 12.25 1.57 -6.75
N PRO A 81 11.36 2.28 -6.03
CA PRO A 81 11.28 2.19 -4.58
C PRO A 81 10.91 0.78 -4.10
N HIS A 82 11.30 0.42 -2.87
CA HIS A 82 10.88 -0.82 -2.22
C HIS A 82 9.48 -0.67 -1.57
N HIS A 83 8.52 -0.27 -2.39
CA HIS A 83 7.08 -0.24 -2.06
C HIS A 83 6.28 -0.28 -3.38
N PRO A 84 5.00 -0.68 -3.36
CA PRO A 84 4.21 -0.79 -4.58
C PRO A 84 4.01 0.57 -5.26
N SER A 85 4.07 0.57 -6.59
CA SER A 85 3.56 1.64 -7.44
C SER A 85 2.02 1.62 -7.47
N ARG A 86 1.41 2.66 -8.05
CA ARG A 86 -0.03 2.66 -8.32
C ARG A 86 -0.46 1.47 -9.19
N ALA A 87 0.35 1.11 -10.17
CA ALA A 87 0.06 -0.03 -11.05
C ALA A 87 0.09 -1.36 -10.29
N ASP A 88 1.08 -1.54 -9.40
CA ASP A 88 1.16 -2.74 -8.55
C ASP A 88 -0.04 -2.84 -7.61
N MET A 89 -0.44 -1.72 -7.00
CA MET A 89 -1.63 -1.69 -6.15
C MET A 89 -2.90 -2.01 -6.93
N ALA A 90 -3.07 -1.43 -8.13
CA ALA A 90 -4.22 -1.72 -8.98
C ALA A 90 -4.27 -3.21 -9.36
N SER A 91 -3.14 -3.80 -9.70
CA SER A 91 -3.02 -5.22 -10.02
C SER A 91 -3.35 -6.11 -8.81
N GLN A 92 -2.86 -5.75 -7.64
CA GLN A 92 -3.12 -6.49 -6.40
C GLN A 92 -4.60 -6.42 -6.00
N ILE A 93 -5.22 -5.22 -6.08
CA ILE A 93 -6.65 -5.02 -5.79
C ILE A 93 -7.52 -5.86 -6.74
N ALA A 94 -7.20 -5.84 -8.04
CA ALA A 94 -7.92 -6.62 -9.04
C ALA A 94 -7.77 -8.13 -8.85
N ALA A 95 -6.59 -8.58 -8.44
CA ALA A 95 -6.28 -9.99 -8.21
C ALA A 95 -6.92 -10.55 -6.92
N GLY A 96 -7.11 -9.72 -5.90
CA GLY A 96 -7.67 -10.13 -4.61
C GLY A 96 -6.80 -11.08 -3.78
N VAL A 97 -5.51 -11.24 -4.15
CA VAL A 97 -4.53 -12.03 -3.41
C VAL A 97 -3.38 -11.15 -2.94
N PRO A 98 -2.61 -11.57 -1.90
CA PRO A 98 -1.41 -10.86 -1.48
C PRO A 98 -0.38 -10.73 -2.61
N PHE A 99 0.30 -9.60 -2.67
CA PHE A 99 1.47 -9.40 -3.53
C PHE A 99 2.73 -9.20 -2.68
N GLY A 100 3.88 -9.50 -3.28
CA GLY A 100 5.21 -9.32 -2.69
C GLY A 100 6.15 -8.59 -3.64
N ILE A 101 7.01 -7.72 -3.10
CA ILE A 101 8.11 -7.08 -3.82
C ILE A 101 9.44 -7.58 -3.27
N VAL A 102 10.33 -7.93 -4.17
CA VAL A 102 11.76 -8.15 -3.91
C VAL A 102 12.53 -7.07 -4.65
N SER A 103 13.40 -6.33 -3.97
CA SER A 103 14.25 -5.32 -4.63
C SER A 103 15.67 -5.82 -4.76
N THR A 104 16.28 -5.62 -5.93
CA THR A 104 17.67 -6.01 -6.21
C THR A 104 18.38 -5.00 -7.12
N ASP A 105 19.67 -4.84 -6.92
CA ASP A 105 20.58 -4.07 -7.79
C ASP A 105 21.49 -4.99 -8.63
N GLY A 106 21.20 -6.30 -8.61
CA GLY A 106 21.98 -7.34 -9.28
C GLY A 106 23.05 -7.99 -8.40
N GLU A 107 23.39 -7.39 -7.25
CA GLU A 107 24.36 -7.94 -6.29
C GLU A 107 23.68 -8.27 -4.96
N ALA A 108 22.94 -7.32 -4.41
CA ALA A 108 22.17 -7.49 -3.19
C ALA A 108 20.67 -7.72 -3.50
N VAL A 109 19.99 -8.41 -2.60
CA VAL A 109 18.55 -8.69 -2.72
C VAL A 109 17.86 -8.54 -1.36
N SER A 110 16.76 -7.80 -1.34
CA SER A 110 15.97 -7.59 -0.12
C SER A 110 15.18 -8.83 0.30
N ASP A 111 14.63 -8.79 1.51
CA ASP A 111 13.53 -9.68 1.84
C ASP A 111 12.26 -9.32 1.08
N VAL A 112 11.29 -10.24 1.04
CA VAL A 112 10.01 -10.00 0.37
C VAL A 112 9.19 -9.04 1.22
N LEU A 113 8.86 -7.88 0.67
CA LEU A 113 7.86 -6.97 1.21
C LEU A 113 6.47 -7.43 0.77
N TRP A 114 5.65 -7.87 1.70
CA TRP A 114 4.29 -8.31 1.43
C TRP A 114 3.26 -7.20 1.65
N TRP A 115 2.26 -7.11 0.76
CA TRP A 115 1.09 -6.24 0.96
C TRP A 115 -0.21 -6.89 0.45
N GLY A 116 -1.33 -6.26 0.76
CA GLY A 116 -2.68 -6.74 0.51
C GLY A 116 -3.48 -6.77 1.82
N ASP A 117 -4.66 -7.35 1.81
CA ASP A 117 -5.59 -7.25 2.94
C ASP A 117 -5.11 -7.92 4.24
N HIS A 118 -4.12 -8.82 4.16
CA HIS A 118 -3.55 -9.43 5.37
C HIS A 118 -2.88 -8.42 6.32
N VAL A 119 -2.35 -7.29 5.80
CA VAL A 119 -1.74 -6.23 6.64
C VAL A 119 -2.76 -5.50 7.51
N LEU A 120 -4.06 -5.64 7.21
CA LEU A 120 -5.13 -5.06 8.02
C LEU A 120 -5.20 -5.66 9.42
N SER A 121 -4.70 -6.88 9.61
CA SER A 121 -4.64 -7.57 10.91
C SER A 121 -3.42 -7.20 11.77
N GLU A 122 -2.45 -6.44 11.25
CA GLU A 122 -1.30 -5.97 12.02
C GLU A 122 -1.74 -5.04 13.17
N PRO A 123 -0.93 -4.87 14.25
CA PRO A 123 -1.22 -3.91 15.32
C PRO A 123 -1.49 -2.51 14.75
N LEU A 124 -2.47 -1.78 15.27
CA LEU A 124 -2.84 -0.46 14.76
C LEU A 124 -1.79 0.62 15.09
N GLU A 125 -1.08 0.47 16.21
CA GLU A 125 -0.04 1.39 16.65
C GLU A 125 1.35 0.80 16.44
N GLY A 126 2.36 1.66 16.26
CA GLY A 126 3.75 1.26 16.10
C GLY A 126 4.12 0.77 14.70
N ARG A 127 3.24 0.91 13.69
CA ARG A 127 3.55 0.57 12.28
C ARG A 127 4.55 1.57 11.72
N THR A 128 5.60 1.09 11.09
CA THR A 128 6.48 1.96 10.28
C THR A 128 5.77 2.39 9.01
N PHE A 129 5.84 3.68 8.70
CA PHE A 129 5.20 4.26 7.50
C PHE A 129 5.78 3.63 6.22
N LEU A 130 4.89 3.23 5.33
CA LEU A 130 5.24 2.68 4.03
C LEU A 130 4.13 3.04 3.03
N PRO A 131 4.44 3.84 1.98
CA PRO A 131 3.45 4.28 1.02
C PRO A 131 2.67 3.11 0.41
N GLY A 132 1.35 3.25 0.30
CA GLY A 132 0.45 2.24 -0.28
C GLY A 132 0.20 1.01 0.59
N VAL A 133 1.05 0.72 1.58
CA VAL A 133 0.97 -0.50 2.42
C VAL A 133 0.60 -0.17 3.87
N ARG A 134 1.35 0.75 4.48
CA ARG A 134 1.16 1.20 5.89
C ARG A 134 1.17 2.73 5.92
N ASP A 135 0.24 3.33 5.22
CA ASP A 135 0.01 4.78 5.20
C ASP A 135 -1.25 5.15 6.00
N CYS A 136 -1.64 6.41 5.92
CA CYS A 136 -2.77 6.92 6.68
C CYS A 136 -4.10 6.25 6.31
N TYR A 137 -4.36 6.00 5.02
CA TYR A 137 -5.60 5.35 4.59
C TYR A 137 -5.59 3.83 4.88
N ALA A 138 -4.46 3.16 4.71
CA ALA A 138 -4.31 1.77 5.11
C ALA A 138 -4.57 1.57 6.62
N LEU A 139 -4.21 2.56 7.46
CA LEU A 139 -4.53 2.53 8.89
C LEU A 139 -6.03 2.71 9.15
N VAL A 140 -6.73 3.58 8.41
CA VAL A 140 -8.20 3.71 8.48
C VAL A 140 -8.86 2.39 8.11
N ARG A 141 -8.47 1.75 7.00
CA ARG A 141 -8.95 0.42 6.59
C ARG A 141 -8.74 -0.61 7.70
N ALA A 142 -7.54 -0.66 8.28
CA ALA A 142 -7.20 -1.60 9.34
C ALA A 142 -8.04 -1.39 10.61
N TRP A 143 -8.28 -0.13 10.99
CA TRP A 143 -9.13 0.18 12.13
C TRP A 143 -10.58 -0.32 11.91
N TYR A 144 -11.15 -0.03 10.75
CA TYR A 144 -12.51 -0.49 10.40
C TYR A 144 -12.61 -2.01 10.37
N PHE A 145 -11.61 -2.66 9.76
CA PHE A 145 -11.54 -4.12 9.74
C PHE A 145 -11.50 -4.71 11.15
N GLN A 146 -10.60 -4.23 12.01
CA GLN A 146 -10.38 -4.79 13.35
C GLN A 146 -11.46 -4.40 14.35
N ARG A 147 -12.03 -3.21 14.26
CA ARG A 147 -12.97 -2.67 15.27
C ARG A 147 -14.43 -2.78 14.87
N ARG A 148 -14.71 -2.84 13.58
CA ARG A 148 -16.09 -2.86 13.04
C ARG A 148 -16.40 -4.08 12.18
N GLY A 149 -15.39 -4.89 11.82
CA GLY A 149 -15.55 -6.00 10.87
C GLY A 149 -15.88 -5.54 9.44
N VAL A 150 -15.57 -4.29 9.11
CA VAL A 150 -15.87 -3.68 7.80
C VAL A 150 -14.61 -3.68 6.94
N MET A 151 -14.70 -4.29 5.77
CA MET A 151 -13.65 -4.25 4.74
C MET A 151 -13.90 -3.04 3.83
N LEU A 152 -13.21 -1.95 4.08
CA LEU A 152 -13.26 -0.77 3.20
C LEU A 152 -12.51 -1.04 1.90
N ALA A 153 -13.00 -0.48 0.77
CA ALA A 153 -12.32 -0.50 -0.51
C ALA A 153 -10.88 0.05 -0.39
N ASP A 154 -9.92 -0.52 -1.12
CA ASP A 154 -8.60 0.07 -1.30
C ASP A 154 -8.54 0.86 -2.59
N PHE A 155 -7.65 1.85 -2.63
CA PHE A 155 -7.45 2.72 -3.78
C PHE A 155 -5.98 2.71 -4.18
N ALA A 156 -5.70 2.39 -5.43
CA ALA A 156 -4.37 2.41 -6.00
C ALA A 156 -3.81 3.85 -6.01
N ARG A 157 -2.63 4.04 -5.44
CA ARG A 157 -1.99 5.35 -5.27
C ARG A 157 -0.48 5.30 -5.35
N ASP A 158 0.11 6.36 -5.86
CA ASP A 158 1.55 6.58 -5.80
C ASP A 158 1.91 7.33 -4.52
N ASP A 159 3.18 7.23 -4.10
CA ASP A 159 3.70 8.15 -3.09
C ASP A 159 3.68 9.59 -3.64
N GLY A 160 3.20 10.51 -2.82
CA GLY A 160 3.12 11.92 -3.21
C GLY A 160 2.02 12.28 -4.22
N TRP A 161 0.98 11.45 -4.41
CA TRP A 161 -0.17 11.70 -5.31
C TRP A 161 -0.76 13.10 -5.14
N TRP A 162 -0.78 13.63 -3.94
CA TRP A 162 -1.29 14.98 -3.61
C TRP A 162 -0.45 16.10 -4.24
N SER A 163 0.80 15.85 -4.58
CA SER A 163 1.69 16.85 -5.23
C SER A 163 1.29 17.10 -6.67
N ALA A 164 0.64 16.15 -7.32
CA ALA A 164 0.05 16.32 -8.66
C ALA A 164 -1.32 17.01 -8.63
N GLY A 165 -1.82 17.39 -7.43
CA GLY A 165 -3.13 18.04 -7.27
C GLY A 165 -4.30 17.06 -7.25
N GLU A 166 -4.04 15.77 -7.22
CA GLU A 166 -5.09 14.77 -7.05
C GLU A 166 -5.75 14.92 -5.67
N ASN A 167 -7.07 14.71 -5.61
CA ASN A 167 -7.85 14.86 -4.39
C ASN A 167 -8.45 13.52 -3.92
N MET A 168 -7.65 12.48 -4.00
CA MET A 168 -8.05 11.08 -3.87
C MET A 168 -8.88 10.78 -2.62
N LEU A 169 -8.53 11.36 -1.46
CA LEU A 169 -9.29 11.13 -0.23
C LEU A 169 -10.72 11.68 -0.32
N VAL A 170 -10.89 12.84 -0.96
CA VAL A 170 -12.21 13.48 -1.10
C VAL A 170 -13.01 12.84 -2.23
N ASP A 171 -12.34 12.47 -3.32
CA ASP A 171 -13.01 11.88 -4.49
C ASP A 171 -13.46 10.42 -4.19
N GLY A 172 -12.68 9.68 -3.38
CA GLY A 172 -12.91 8.25 -3.10
C GLY A 172 -13.77 7.96 -1.86
N PHE A 173 -14.06 8.93 -0.97
CA PHE A 173 -14.69 8.60 0.30
C PHE A 173 -16.10 8.01 0.17
N ALA A 174 -16.88 8.47 -0.80
CA ALA A 174 -18.21 7.96 -1.04
C ALA A 174 -18.19 6.50 -1.56
N GLU A 175 -17.23 6.16 -2.41
CA GLU A 175 -17.02 4.79 -2.88
C GLU A 175 -16.63 3.85 -1.73
N ALA A 176 -15.87 4.35 -0.76
CA ALA A 176 -15.52 3.60 0.45
C ALA A 176 -16.68 3.53 1.48
N GLY A 177 -17.87 4.02 1.16
CA GLY A 177 -19.06 3.95 2.02
C GLY A 177 -19.15 5.06 3.06
N PHE A 178 -18.43 6.17 2.88
CA PHE A 178 -18.50 7.31 3.80
C PHE A 178 -19.44 8.39 3.29
N VAL A 179 -20.05 9.10 4.24
CA VAL A 179 -20.85 10.32 4.00
C VAL A 179 -20.31 11.46 4.86
N PRO A 180 -20.52 12.73 4.50
CA PRO A 180 -20.18 13.85 5.36
C PRO A 180 -20.83 13.74 6.74
N VAL A 181 -20.10 14.09 7.80
CA VAL A 181 -20.65 14.13 9.16
C VAL A 181 -21.56 15.34 9.31
N ASP A 182 -22.81 15.08 9.72
CA ASP A 182 -23.77 16.07 10.19
C ASP A 182 -24.02 15.83 11.70
N GLY A 183 -23.54 16.74 12.54
CA GLY A 183 -23.66 16.66 14.00
C GLY A 183 -22.36 16.37 14.75
N PRO A 184 -22.45 15.92 16.03
CA PRO A 184 -21.26 15.69 16.85
C PRO A 184 -20.42 14.53 16.34
N LEU A 185 -19.09 14.65 16.51
CA LEU A 185 -18.14 13.59 16.20
C LEU A 185 -18.36 12.38 17.11
N GLN A 186 -18.11 11.20 16.55
CA GLN A 186 -18.19 9.90 17.23
C GLN A 186 -16.93 9.08 16.97
N GLU A 187 -16.68 8.08 17.81
CA GLU A 187 -15.62 7.11 17.54
C GLU A 187 -15.87 6.40 16.21
N GLY A 188 -14.84 6.38 15.37
CA GLY A 188 -14.88 5.83 14.02
C GLY A 188 -15.09 6.88 12.93
N ASP A 189 -15.48 8.13 13.25
CA ASP A 189 -15.45 9.17 12.24
C ASP A 189 -14.03 9.35 11.70
N VAL A 190 -13.94 9.66 10.42
CA VAL A 190 -12.65 9.84 9.74
C VAL A 190 -12.48 11.31 9.38
N PHE A 191 -11.31 11.83 9.59
CA PHE A 191 -10.95 13.18 9.14
C PHE A 191 -10.05 13.14 7.92
N PHE A 192 -10.16 14.18 7.08
CA PHE A 192 -9.17 14.51 6.06
C PHE A 192 -8.54 15.85 6.37
N ALA A 193 -7.20 15.90 6.28
CA ALA A 193 -6.41 17.06 6.64
C ALA A 193 -5.38 17.41 5.57
N ARG A 194 -5.04 18.68 5.47
CA ARG A 194 -3.90 19.18 4.69
C ARG A 194 -2.63 19.04 5.50
N ALA A 195 -1.75 18.15 5.09
CA ALA A 195 -0.46 17.92 5.74
C ALA A 195 0.69 18.40 4.85
N GLY A 196 0.80 19.73 4.70
CA GLY A 196 1.83 20.34 3.85
C GLY A 196 1.51 20.31 2.35
N SER A 197 0.24 20.13 1.98
CA SER A 197 -0.23 20.05 0.59
C SER A 197 -1.43 20.96 0.35
N PRO A 198 -1.71 21.37 -0.92
CA PRO A 198 -2.86 22.20 -1.25
C PRO A 198 -4.20 21.44 -1.12
N VAL A 199 -4.18 20.11 -1.21
CA VAL A 199 -5.33 19.22 -1.08
C VAL A 199 -5.22 18.39 0.20
N PRO A 200 -6.32 17.81 0.72
CA PRO A 200 -6.25 16.83 1.80
C PRO A 200 -5.37 15.65 1.42
N SER A 201 -4.28 15.46 2.15
CA SER A 201 -3.27 14.42 1.88
C SER A 201 -3.07 13.48 3.05
N HIS A 202 -3.85 13.67 4.13
CA HIS A 202 -3.74 12.89 5.34
C HIS A 202 -5.11 12.57 5.90
N SER A 203 -5.23 11.39 6.51
CA SER A 203 -6.45 10.91 7.16
C SER A 203 -6.14 10.21 8.48
N GLY A 204 -7.15 10.06 9.31
CA GLY A 204 -7.10 9.27 10.53
C GLY A 204 -8.50 9.10 11.11
N VAL A 205 -8.59 8.30 12.18
CA VAL A 205 -9.83 7.91 12.83
C VAL A 205 -9.99 8.64 14.16
N VAL A 206 -11.17 9.17 14.41
CA VAL A 206 -11.54 9.74 15.72
C VAL A 206 -11.73 8.60 16.71
N LEU A 207 -11.13 8.75 17.88
CA LEU A 207 -11.30 7.86 19.03
C LEU A 207 -12.00 8.58 20.17
N ASP A 208 -12.48 7.82 21.14
CA ASP A 208 -13.01 8.37 22.37
C ASP A 208 -11.99 9.23 23.13
N GLY A 209 -12.47 10.11 24.00
CA GLY A 209 -11.61 10.97 24.82
C GLY A 209 -10.90 12.11 24.07
N GLY A 210 -11.35 12.45 22.85
CA GLY A 210 -10.74 13.53 22.06
C GLY A 210 -9.40 13.19 21.46
N LEU A 211 -9.15 11.91 21.22
CA LEU A 211 -7.97 11.36 20.55
C LEU A 211 -8.26 11.06 19.09
N ILE A 212 -7.20 10.96 18.31
CA ILE A 212 -7.20 10.42 16.96
C ILE A 212 -6.15 9.33 16.84
N LEU A 213 -6.42 8.32 16.01
CA LEU A 213 -5.44 7.35 15.54
C LEU A 213 -5.08 7.71 14.10
N HIS A 214 -3.80 7.89 13.83
CA HIS A 214 -3.35 8.24 12.47
C HIS A 214 -1.93 7.76 12.19
N HIS A 215 -1.52 7.83 10.92
CA HIS A 215 -0.18 7.46 10.47
C HIS A 215 0.32 8.52 9.48
N HIS A 216 0.96 9.56 9.97
CA HIS A 216 1.44 10.65 9.12
C HIS A 216 2.86 10.39 8.63
N THR A 217 3.78 10.13 9.54
CA THR A 217 5.19 9.79 9.29
C THR A 217 5.70 8.96 10.46
N GLY A 218 6.81 8.26 10.28
CA GLY A 218 7.42 7.46 11.35
C GLY A 218 6.52 6.29 11.77
N LEU A 219 6.04 6.31 13.01
CA LEU A 219 5.19 5.26 13.56
C LEU A 219 3.73 5.71 13.65
N SER A 220 2.81 4.79 13.36
CA SER A 220 1.38 5.01 13.64
C SER A 220 1.11 5.12 15.13
N GLY A 221 0.15 5.96 15.53
CA GLY A 221 -0.18 6.12 16.95
C GLY A 221 -1.34 7.06 17.20
N CYS A 222 -1.64 7.22 18.48
CA CYS A 222 -2.68 8.10 18.97
C CYS A 222 -2.13 9.45 19.42
N GLU A 223 -2.86 10.52 19.13
CA GLU A 223 -2.56 11.85 19.70
C GLU A 223 -3.84 12.69 19.90
N PRO A 224 -3.78 13.80 20.65
CA PRO A 224 -4.92 14.68 20.84
C PRO A 224 -5.41 15.29 19.52
N LEU A 225 -6.70 15.18 19.24
CA LEU A 225 -7.38 15.76 18.07
C LEU A 225 -7.10 17.27 17.92
N GLY A 226 -7.01 17.99 19.03
CA GLY A 226 -6.78 19.45 19.04
C GLY A 226 -5.54 19.89 18.26
N ARG A 227 -4.54 19.03 18.12
CA ARG A 227 -3.33 19.33 17.33
C ARG A 227 -3.58 19.42 15.83
N TRP A 228 -4.64 18.80 15.35
CA TRP A 228 -4.95 18.68 13.92
C TRP A 228 -6.11 19.56 13.46
N LEU A 229 -6.94 20.07 14.36
CA LEU A 229 -8.17 20.81 14.05
C LEU A 229 -7.97 21.90 12.99
N HIS A 230 -6.86 22.62 13.04
CA HIS A 230 -6.57 23.71 12.10
C HIS A 230 -6.19 23.25 10.69
N ARG A 231 -5.93 21.96 10.49
CA ARG A 231 -5.57 21.34 9.21
C ARG A 231 -6.70 20.52 8.62
N ILE A 232 -7.67 20.12 9.45
CA ILE A 232 -8.79 19.27 9.05
C ILE A 232 -9.73 20.06 8.16
N THR A 233 -10.10 19.47 7.04
CA THR A 233 -10.97 20.06 6.04
C THR A 233 -12.30 19.32 5.88
N HIS A 234 -12.32 18.02 6.18
CA HIS A 234 -13.52 17.19 6.05
C HIS A 234 -13.63 16.23 7.22
N TRP A 235 -14.87 15.97 7.60
CA TRP A 235 -15.26 14.93 8.52
C TRP A 235 -16.23 14.01 7.80
N VAL A 236 -15.95 12.73 7.82
CA VAL A 236 -16.79 11.73 7.15
C VAL A 236 -17.07 10.57 8.09
N ARG A 237 -18.24 9.97 7.94
CA ARG A 237 -18.73 8.84 8.73
C ARG A 237 -19.07 7.70 7.79
N HIS A 238 -18.66 6.49 8.13
CA HIS A 238 -19.09 5.31 7.40
C HIS A 238 -20.60 5.07 7.65
N ALA A 239 -21.36 5.03 6.57
CA ALA A 239 -22.77 4.70 6.55
C ALA A 239 -22.93 3.39 5.77
N PRO A 240 -23.30 2.27 6.43
CA PRO A 240 -23.50 0.99 5.78
C PRO A 240 -24.73 0.97 4.86
#